data_eda8715d267888b8e07097edd05247fa
#
_entry.id   eda8715d267888b8e07097edd05247fa
#
_cell.length_a   1.000
_cell.length_b   1.000
_cell.length_c   1.000
_cell.angle_alpha   90.00
_cell.angle_beta   90.00
_cell.angle_gamma   90.00
#
_symmetry.space_group_name_H-M   'P 1'
#
loop_
_entity.id
_entity.type
_entity.pdbx_description
1 polymer ?
#
loop_
_entity_poly.entity_id
_entity_poly.type
_entity_poly.pdbx_seq_one_letter_code
_entity_poly.pdbx_strand_id
1 'polypeptide(L)'
;MRRFLLVVASVLVLSTCATRQPMTGQNAPEVDRKLSKFAFIEDGKLATFIVDTRATRYREKERYIPIEIAIANRGLKQLDLTRESFTLTDEKGARYPCASPKELLDNYDYLDLDRDLEELPEIVFNRFGAMTQYRAKFSPTRRVGTVVTDNVELPRYGYIIDMIYFPAPTTGLKGHKFELTMTAPQLTEPIFVKFFVE
;
A
#
# COMPACT_ATOMS: atom_id res chain seq x y z
N MET A 1 -15.36 -32.72 70.41
CA MET A 1 -15.16 -31.39 69.81
C MET A 1 -14.40 -31.57 68.48
N ARG A 2 -15.16 -31.51 67.37
CA ARG A 2 -14.64 -31.66 66.03
C ARG A 2 -14.49 -30.27 65.39
N ARG A 3 -13.26 -29.86 65.08
CA ARG A 3 -12.98 -28.64 64.38
C ARG A 3 -13.11 -28.91 62.88
N PHE A 4 -14.10 -28.28 62.23
CA PHE A 4 -14.24 -28.22 60.75
C PHE A 4 -13.30 -27.13 60.21
N LEU A 5 -12.33 -27.53 59.41
CA LEU A 5 -11.50 -26.66 58.61
C LEU A 5 -12.19 -26.44 57.26
N LEU A 6 -12.72 -25.24 57.03
CA LEU A 6 -13.25 -24.79 55.74
C LEU A 6 -12.08 -24.31 54.90
N VAL A 7 -11.77 -25.09 53.87
CA VAL A 7 -10.82 -24.67 52.80
C VAL A 7 -11.65 -23.93 51.75
N VAL A 8 -11.49 -22.62 51.70
CA VAL A 8 -12.04 -21.78 50.64
C VAL A 8 -11.05 -21.83 49.47
N ALA A 9 -11.39 -22.58 48.43
CA ALA A 9 -10.69 -22.60 47.19
C ALA A 9 -11.06 -21.33 46.37
N SER A 10 -10.22 -20.33 46.36
CA SER A 10 -10.36 -19.17 45.48
C SER A 10 -9.99 -19.56 44.04
N VAL A 11 -10.99 -19.74 43.22
CA VAL A 11 -10.80 -19.90 41.78
C VAL A 11 -10.51 -18.53 41.18
N LEU A 12 -9.25 -18.25 40.92
CA LEU A 12 -8.79 -17.11 40.12
C LEU A 12 -9.16 -17.39 38.67
N VAL A 13 -10.28 -16.83 38.23
CA VAL A 13 -10.63 -16.76 36.82
C VAL A 13 -9.73 -15.71 36.19
N LEU A 14 -8.60 -16.14 35.62
CA LEU A 14 -7.80 -15.33 34.71
C LEU A 14 -8.61 -15.10 33.43
N SER A 15 -9.36 -14.00 33.41
CA SER A 15 -9.91 -13.46 32.18
C SER A 15 -8.74 -13.01 31.29
N THR A 16 -8.21 -13.94 30.50
CA THR A 16 -7.35 -13.57 29.38
C THR A 16 -8.23 -12.81 28.38
N CYS A 17 -8.26 -11.49 28.50
CA CYS A 17 -8.64 -10.64 27.38
C CYS A 17 -7.62 -10.94 26.28
N ALA A 18 -7.98 -11.88 25.39
CA ALA A 18 -7.32 -12.00 24.12
C ALA A 18 -7.58 -10.67 23.38
N THR A 19 -6.69 -9.72 23.53
CA THR A 19 -6.57 -8.58 22.64
C THR A 19 -6.42 -9.19 21.26
N ARG A 20 -7.52 -9.25 20.48
CA ARG A 20 -7.43 -9.51 19.05
C ARG A 20 -6.53 -8.41 18.51
N GLN A 21 -5.27 -8.73 18.29
CA GLN A 21 -4.41 -7.90 17.48
C GLN A 21 -5.17 -7.71 16.16
N PRO A 22 -5.34 -6.46 15.69
CA PRO A 22 -5.87 -6.25 14.36
C PRO A 22 -4.99 -7.11 13.44
N MET A 23 -5.62 -7.96 12.61
CA MET A 23 -4.89 -8.72 11.60
C MET A 23 -4.31 -7.69 10.64
N THR A 24 -3.09 -7.25 10.91
CA THR A 24 -2.27 -6.58 9.91
C THR A 24 -2.01 -7.62 8.83
N GLY A 25 -1.91 -7.19 7.58
CA GLY A 25 -1.71 -8.06 6.45
C GLY A 25 -0.59 -9.10 6.55
N GLN A 26 0.25 -9.05 7.58
CA GLN A 26 1.27 -10.05 7.88
C GLN A 26 0.69 -11.45 8.14
N ASN A 27 -0.56 -11.57 8.58
CA ASN A 27 -1.18 -12.84 8.98
C ASN A 27 -2.22 -13.35 7.99
N ALA A 28 -2.52 -12.61 6.90
CA ALA A 28 -3.40 -13.11 5.86
C ALA A 28 -2.67 -14.16 5.01
N PRO A 29 -3.36 -15.23 4.57
CA PRO A 29 -2.77 -16.22 3.66
C PRO A 29 -2.25 -15.54 2.39
N GLU A 30 -1.09 -15.94 1.92
CA GLU A 30 -0.43 -15.36 0.73
C GLU A 30 -1.31 -15.40 -0.52
N VAL A 31 -2.20 -16.40 -0.61
CA VAL A 31 -3.13 -16.59 -1.73
C VAL A 31 -4.17 -15.46 -1.82
N ASP A 32 -4.63 -14.92 -0.69
CA ASP A 32 -5.65 -13.87 -0.66
C ASP A 32 -5.11 -12.48 -0.98
N ARG A 33 -3.80 -12.35 -1.14
CA ARG A 33 -3.10 -11.09 -1.38
C ARG A 33 -2.76 -10.84 -2.84
N LYS A 34 -2.93 -11.83 -3.71
CA LYS A 34 -2.61 -11.74 -5.14
C LYS A 34 -3.90 -11.61 -5.96
N LEU A 35 -4.07 -10.49 -6.66
CA LEU A 35 -5.23 -10.25 -7.54
C LEU A 35 -4.98 -10.70 -8.97
N SER A 36 -3.73 -10.61 -9.43
CA SER A 36 -3.30 -11.06 -10.76
C SER A 36 -1.84 -11.49 -10.71
N LYS A 37 -1.25 -11.79 -11.87
CA LYS A 37 0.17 -12.13 -11.94
C LYS A 37 1.07 -11.02 -11.37
N PHE A 38 0.67 -9.75 -11.50
CA PHE A 38 1.45 -8.58 -11.13
C PHE A 38 0.81 -7.71 -10.05
N ALA A 39 -0.47 -7.93 -9.74
CA ALA A 39 -1.21 -7.15 -8.78
C ALA A 39 -1.34 -7.87 -7.44
N PHE A 40 -0.99 -7.15 -6.38
CA PHE A 40 -0.99 -7.58 -4.99
C PHE A 40 -1.86 -6.66 -4.16
N ILE A 41 -2.49 -7.18 -3.12
CA ILE A 41 -3.46 -6.44 -2.31
C ILE A 41 -3.23 -6.63 -0.82
N GLU A 42 -3.44 -5.56 -0.07
CA GLU A 42 -3.74 -5.59 1.36
C GLU A 42 -5.15 -5.02 1.56
N ASP A 43 -6.09 -5.88 1.93
CA ASP A 43 -7.51 -5.52 2.06
C ASP A 43 -7.90 -5.35 3.52
N GLY A 44 -7.66 -4.14 4.05
CA GLY A 44 -7.96 -3.77 5.42
C GLY A 44 -9.39 -3.24 5.62
N LYS A 45 -9.85 -3.22 6.88
CA LYS A 45 -11.17 -2.65 7.24
C LYS A 45 -11.23 -1.13 7.06
N LEU A 46 -10.13 -0.44 7.29
CA LEU A 46 -10.05 1.03 7.21
C LEU A 46 -9.66 1.51 5.83
N ALA A 47 -8.72 0.83 5.19
CA ALA A 47 -8.27 1.14 3.84
C ALA A 47 -7.87 -0.13 3.11
N THR A 48 -8.00 -0.11 1.79
CA THR A 48 -7.46 -1.13 0.88
C THR A 48 -6.30 -0.52 0.12
N PHE A 49 -5.21 -1.26 0.01
CA PHE A 49 -4.01 -0.86 -0.72
C PHE A 49 -3.66 -1.94 -1.75
N ILE A 50 -3.66 -1.57 -3.03
CA ILE A 50 -3.31 -2.45 -4.15
C ILE A 50 -2.06 -1.90 -4.81
N VAL A 51 -1.17 -2.81 -5.19
CA VAL A 51 0.10 -2.53 -5.86
C VAL A 51 0.17 -3.39 -7.11
N ASP A 52 0.46 -2.79 -8.27
CA ASP A 52 0.77 -3.51 -9.50
C ASP A 52 2.20 -3.22 -9.95
N THR A 53 2.91 -4.29 -10.30
CA THR A 53 4.34 -4.26 -10.65
C THR A 53 4.59 -4.46 -12.14
N ARG A 54 3.56 -4.41 -12.97
CA ARG A 54 3.70 -4.63 -14.41
C ARG A 54 4.63 -3.63 -15.06
N ALA A 55 4.42 -2.34 -14.82
CA ALA A 55 5.27 -1.29 -15.36
C ALA A 55 6.72 -1.41 -14.88
N THR A 56 6.93 -1.80 -13.61
CA THR A 56 8.24 -2.03 -13.00
C THR A 56 9.12 -2.96 -13.83
N ARG A 57 8.56 -4.02 -14.40
CA ARG A 57 9.30 -5.04 -15.18
C ARG A 57 9.91 -4.50 -16.47
N TYR A 58 9.32 -3.48 -17.04
CA TYR A 58 9.81 -2.85 -18.27
C TYR A 58 10.89 -1.80 -17.98
N ARG A 59 11.16 -1.51 -16.70
CA ARG A 59 12.07 -0.46 -16.24
C ARG A 59 13.25 -0.97 -15.40
N GLU A 60 13.62 -2.24 -15.57
CA GLU A 60 14.67 -2.90 -14.78
C GLU A 60 16.04 -2.17 -14.84
N LYS A 61 16.33 -1.49 -15.98
CA LYS A 61 17.60 -0.78 -16.20
C LYS A 61 17.49 0.73 -16.02
N GLU A 62 16.31 1.20 -15.64
CA GLU A 62 16.06 2.63 -15.52
C GLU A 62 16.43 3.14 -14.12
N ARG A 63 16.66 4.46 -14.04
CA ARG A 63 17.00 5.14 -12.78
C ARG A 63 15.85 5.13 -11.77
N TYR A 64 14.61 5.14 -12.27
CA TYR A 64 13.39 5.09 -11.47
C TYR A 64 12.54 3.92 -11.90
N ILE A 65 11.87 3.33 -10.91
CA ILE A 65 10.91 2.25 -11.11
C ILE A 65 9.50 2.75 -10.88
N PRO A 66 8.60 2.56 -11.84
CA PRO A 66 7.18 2.84 -11.68
C PRO A 66 6.49 1.70 -10.93
N ILE A 67 5.63 2.06 -9.99
CA ILE A 67 4.72 1.13 -9.31
C ILE A 67 3.32 1.74 -9.40
N GLU A 68 2.38 1.03 -10.00
CA GLU A 68 0.99 1.45 -10.01
C GLU A 68 0.34 1.11 -8.68
N ILE A 69 -0.39 2.06 -8.11
CA ILE A 69 -1.09 1.90 -6.83
C ILE A 69 -2.56 2.22 -6.96
N ALA A 70 -3.40 1.52 -6.20
CA ALA A 70 -4.76 1.94 -5.93
C ALA A 70 -5.02 1.93 -4.42
N ILE A 71 -5.59 3.01 -3.91
CA ILE A 71 -5.88 3.18 -2.49
C ILE A 71 -7.34 3.56 -2.33
N ALA A 72 -8.07 2.78 -1.51
CA ALA A 72 -9.45 3.07 -1.17
C ALA A 72 -9.62 3.30 0.32
N ASN A 73 -10.23 4.43 0.70
CA ASN A 73 -10.64 4.68 2.08
C ASN A 73 -12.00 4.05 2.35
N ARG A 74 -12.03 2.98 3.13
CA ARG A 74 -13.26 2.21 3.43
C ARG A 74 -13.91 2.61 4.75
N GLY A 75 -13.13 3.00 5.74
CA GLY A 75 -13.61 3.14 7.11
C GLY A 75 -13.32 4.48 7.78
N LEU A 76 -12.31 5.20 7.35
CA LEU A 76 -11.92 6.46 7.95
C LEU A 76 -12.82 7.61 7.47
N LYS A 77 -13.02 8.64 8.31
CA LYS A 77 -13.70 9.86 7.87
C LYS A 77 -12.95 10.52 6.70
N GLN A 78 -11.63 10.53 6.80
CA GLN A 78 -10.70 11.08 5.83
C GLN A 78 -9.38 10.29 5.93
N LEU A 79 -8.69 10.11 4.82
CA LEU A 79 -7.36 9.53 4.75
C LEU A 79 -6.48 10.52 3.99
N ASP A 80 -5.49 11.10 4.68
CA ASP A 80 -4.57 12.08 4.13
C ASP A 80 -3.29 11.40 3.68
N LEU A 81 -2.98 11.56 2.42
CA LEU A 81 -1.83 10.93 1.76
C LEU A 81 -0.96 11.98 1.09
N THR A 82 0.33 11.82 1.25
CA THR A 82 1.37 12.58 0.54
C THR A 82 2.34 11.61 -0.14
N ARG A 83 3.32 12.12 -0.89
CA ARG A 83 4.39 11.24 -1.43
C ARG A 83 5.22 10.59 -0.32
N GLU A 84 5.44 11.29 0.77
CA GLU A 84 6.15 10.81 1.95
C GLU A 84 5.39 9.69 2.67
N SER A 85 4.10 9.52 2.38
CA SER A 85 3.31 8.39 2.85
C SER A 85 3.83 7.05 2.32
N PHE A 86 4.60 7.06 1.22
CA PHE A 86 5.03 5.84 0.55
C PHE A 86 6.53 5.61 0.69
N THR A 87 6.90 4.40 1.09
CA THR A 87 8.29 3.95 1.17
C THR A 87 8.41 2.55 0.60
N LEU A 88 9.29 2.39 -0.38
CA LEU A 88 9.67 1.07 -0.88
C LEU A 88 10.84 0.55 -0.04
N THR A 89 10.78 -0.72 0.36
CA THR A 89 11.85 -1.39 1.12
C THR A 89 12.23 -2.67 0.39
N ASP A 90 13.52 -2.92 0.21
CA ASP A 90 14.02 -4.16 -0.38
C ASP A 90 14.21 -5.26 0.69
N GLU A 91 14.53 -6.46 0.24
CA GLU A 91 14.74 -7.63 1.11
C GLU A 91 15.93 -7.50 2.08
N LYS A 92 16.84 -6.54 1.85
CA LYS A 92 17.97 -6.21 2.73
C LYS A 92 17.64 -5.11 3.72
N GLY A 93 16.44 -4.54 3.64
CA GLY A 93 15.96 -3.47 4.50
C GLY A 93 16.38 -2.07 4.05
N ALA A 94 16.96 -1.91 2.85
CA ALA A 94 17.22 -0.59 2.29
C ALA A 94 15.90 0.09 1.89
N ARG A 95 15.77 1.38 2.22
CA ARG A 95 14.55 2.16 2.06
C ARG A 95 14.71 3.19 0.95
N TYR A 96 13.72 3.26 0.08
CA TYR A 96 13.67 4.14 -1.08
C TYR A 96 12.43 5.03 -0.94
N PRO A 97 12.60 6.36 -0.75
CA PRO A 97 11.47 7.29 -0.72
C PRO A 97 10.88 7.47 -2.11
N CYS A 98 9.61 7.86 -2.17
CA CYS A 98 8.95 8.22 -3.43
C CYS A 98 9.64 9.44 -4.07
N ALA A 99 9.94 9.37 -5.36
CA ALA A 99 10.59 10.43 -6.10
C ALA A 99 9.68 11.67 -6.23
N SER A 100 10.28 12.87 -6.20
CA SER A 100 9.56 14.12 -6.38
C SER A 100 9.17 14.37 -7.85
N PRO A 101 8.10 15.14 -8.12
CA PRO A 101 7.72 15.52 -9.48
C PRO A 101 8.85 16.20 -10.25
N LYS A 102 9.63 17.05 -9.58
CA LYS A 102 10.75 17.74 -10.20
C LYS A 102 11.86 16.77 -10.62
N GLU A 103 12.24 15.83 -9.74
CA GLU A 103 13.24 14.81 -10.07
C GLU A 103 12.83 13.96 -11.28
N LEU A 104 11.53 13.59 -11.35
CA LEU A 104 11.00 12.80 -12.45
C LEU A 104 10.99 13.57 -13.76
N LEU A 105 10.53 14.83 -13.76
CA LEU A 105 10.51 15.66 -14.96
C LEU A 105 11.91 15.96 -15.51
N ASP A 106 12.88 16.12 -14.61
CA ASP A 106 14.26 16.45 -14.97
C ASP A 106 15.08 15.22 -15.42
N ASN A 107 14.73 14.01 -14.93
CA ASN A 107 15.63 12.85 -15.04
C ASN A 107 14.98 11.55 -15.53
N TYR A 108 13.71 11.59 -15.98
CA TYR A 108 13.00 10.38 -16.40
C TYR A 108 12.10 10.60 -17.62
N ASP A 109 12.36 9.87 -18.69
CA ASP A 109 11.72 10.10 -19.99
C ASP A 109 10.50 9.23 -20.26
N TYR A 110 10.21 8.23 -19.39
CA TYR A 110 9.19 7.22 -19.65
C TYR A 110 7.84 7.50 -18.96
N LEU A 111 7.64 8.68 -18.36
CA LEU A 111 6.44 9.01 -17.58
C LEU A 111 5.12 8.70 -18.31
N ASP A 112 5.02 9.10 -19.58
CA ASP A 112 3.80 8.90 -20.37
C ASP A 112 3.67 7.46 -20.87
N LEU A 113 4.80 6.80 -21.16
CA LEU A 113 4.81 5.40 -21.59
C LEU A 113 4.45 4.46 -20.45
N ASP A 114 4.83 4.78 -19.21
CA ASP A 114 4.45 3.99 -18.05
C ASP A 114 2.94 4.06 -17.79
N ARG A 115 2.32 5.22 -18.06
CA ARG A 115 0.86 5.38 -17.97
C ARG A 115 0.10 4.47 -18.96
N ASP A 116 0.70 4.13 -20.08
CA ASP A 116 0.10 3.20 -21.05
C ASP A 116 0.16 1.73 -20.58
N LEU A 117 0.90 1.46 -19.48
CA LEU A 117 1.02 0.15 -18.85
C LEU A 117 0.09 -0.02 -17.63
N GLU A 118 -0.74 0.99 -17.29
CA GLU A 118 -1.71 0.91 -16.18
C GLU A 118 -2.71 -0.22 -16.41
N GLU A 119 -2.91 -1.08 -15.40
CA GLU A 119 -3.89 -2.18 -15.40
C GLU A 119 -4.88 -2.10 -14.23
N LEU A 120 -4.52 -1.39 -13.17
CA LEU A 120 -5.40 -1.28 -12.00
C LEU A 120 -6.78 -0.70 -12.29
N PRO A 121 -7.01 0.21 -13.29
CA PRO A 121 -8.35 0.68 -13.59
C PRO A 121 -9.37 -0.45 -13.83
N GLU A 122 -9.02 -1.52 -14.54
CA GLU A 122 -9.91 -2.67 -14.77
C GLU A 122 -10.15 -3.48 -13.48
N ILE A 123 -9.08 -3.76 -12.73
CA ILE A 123 -9.13 -4.52 -11.48
C ILE A 123 -9.97 -3.78 -10.43
N VAL A 124 -9.73 -2.46 -10.32
CA VAL A 124 -10.34 -1.57 -9.33
C VAL A 124 -11.80 -1.31 -9.63
N PHE A 125 -12.17 -1.16 -10.90
CA PHE A 125 -13.57 -0.93 -11.30
C PHE A 125 -14.50 -2.02 -10.75
N ASN A 126 -14.11 -3.27 -10.87
CA ASN A 126 -14.88 -4.39 -10.37
C ASN A 126 -14.94 -4.45 -8.84
N ARG A 127 -13.89 -3.95 -8.15
CA ARG A 127 -13.75 -4.04 -6.69
C ARG A 127 -14.32 -2.83 -5.96
N PHE A 128 -14.18 -1.63 -6.53
CA PHE A 128 -14.55 -0.35 -5.92
C PHE A 128 -15.73 0.33 -6.64
N GLY A 129 -16.49 -0.37 -7.48
CA GLY A 129 -17.50 0.21 -8.35
C GLY A 129 -18.58 1.08 -7.68
N ALA A 130 -18.79 0.91 -6.36
CA ALA A 130 -19.69 1.76 -5.57
C ALA A 130 -18.97 2.96 -4.91
N MET A 131 -17.65 3.11 -5.11
CA MET A 131 -16.83 4.17 -4.51
C MET A 131 -16.56 5.29 -5.53
N THR A 132 -16.21 6.48 -5.03
CA THR A 132 -15.90 7.64 -5.87
C THR A 132 -14.42 7.69 -6.21
N GLN A 133 -14.09 7.72 -7.49
CA GLN A 133 -12.71 7.91 -7.95
C GLN A 133 -12.29 9.38 -7.85
N TYR A 134 -11.16 9.62 -7.20
CA TYR A 134 -10.48 10.92 -7.16
C TYR A 134 -9.36 10.94 -8.20
N ARG A 135 -9.31 12.02 -9.00
CA ARG A 135 -8.34 12.15 -10.09
C ARG A 135 -7.02 12.80 -9.69
N ALA A 136 -6.81 13.03 -8.39
CA ALA A 136 -5.55 13.54 -7.88
C ALA A 136 -4.39 12.57 -8.17
N LYS A 137 -3.22 13.09 -8.50
CA LYS A 137 -2.00 12.35 -8.83
C LYS A 137 -0.81 12.91 -8.07
N PHE A 138 0.04 12.06 -7.53
CA PHE A 138 1.30 12.44 -6.90
C PHE A 138 2.42 12.63 -7.93
N SER A 139 2.36 11.87 -9.00
CA SER A 139 3.41 11.85 -10.01
C SER A 139 3.00 12.61 -11.26
N PRO A 140 3.95 13.34 -11.85
CA PRO A 140 3.68 14.15 -13.03
C PRO A 140 3.43 13.26 -14.26
N THR A 141 2.85 13.87 -15.27
CA THR A 141 2.80 13.38 -16.64
C THR A 141 3.08 14.56 -17.55
N ARG A 142 3.60 14.31 -18.73
CA ARG A 142 3.75 15.34 -19.76
C ARG A 142 2.45 15.56 -20.55
N ARG A 143 1.41 14.73 -20.30
CA ARG A 143 0.08 14.85 -20.92
C ARG A 143 -0.70 16.00 -20.29
N VAL A 144 -1.38 16.76 -21.15
CA VAL A 144 -2.19 17.92 -20.71
C VAL A 144 -3.37 17.46 -19.85
N GLY A 145 -3.67 18.23 -18.78
CA GLY A 145 -4.87 18.03 -17.96
C GLY A 145 -4.67 17.18 -16.70
N THR A 146 -3.45 16.76 -16.39
CA THR A 146 -3.16 16.10 -15.10
C THR A 146 -2.90 17.15 -14.01
N VAL A 147 -3.63 17.04 -12.90
CA VAL A 147 -3.40 17.84 -11.70
C VAL A 147 -2.50 17.04 -10.77
N VAL A 148 -1.25 17.49 -10.63
CA VAL A 148 -0.30 16.95 -9.65
C VAL A 148 -0.53 17.66 -8.33
N THR A 149 -0.63 16.91 -7.25
CA THR A 149 -0.83 17.44 -5.90
C THR A 149 0.18 16.85 -4.93
N ASP A 150 0.55 17.64 -3.93
CA ASP A 150 1.41 17.19 -2.84
C ASP A 150 0.64 16.43 -1.77
N ASN A 151 -0.67 16.70 -1.65
CA ASN A 151 -1.56 16.07 -0.68
C ASN A 151 -2.86 15.64 -1.33
N VAL A 152 -3.34 14.45 -0.96
CA VAL A 152 -4.65 13.90 -1.34
C VAL A 152 -5.43 13.64 -0.06
N GLU A 153 -6.53 14.37 0.11
CA GLU A 153 -7.51 14.14 1.16
C GLU A 153 -8.60 13.21 0.62
N LEU A 154 -8.53 11.95 0.97
CA LEU A 154 -9.43 10.93 0.47
C LEU A 154 -10.58 10.70 1.45
N PRO A 155 -11.81 11.18 1.17
CA PRO A 155 -12.94 10.99 2.05
C PRO A 155 -13.37 9.51 2.10
N ARG A 156 -14.23 9.19 3.03
CA ARG A 156 -14.81 7.84 3.14
C ARG A 156 -15.45 7.42 1.84
N TYR A 157 -15.19 6.19 1.41
CA TYR A 157 -15.60 5.62 0.13
C TYR A 157 -15.03 6.34 -1.11
N GLY A 158 -13.95 7.10 -0.92
CA GLY A 158 -13.13 7.58 -2.03
C GLY A 158 -12.00 6.62 -2.34
N TYR A 159 -11.53 6.63 -3.58
CA TYR A 159 -10.31 5.93 -3.99
C TYR A 159 -9.52 6.72 -5.01
N ILE A 160 -8.21 6.45 -5.08
CA ILE A 160 -7.30 6.96 -6.10
C ILE A 160 -6.59 5.79 -6.78
N ILE A 161 -6.18 6.03 -8.02
CA ILE A 161 -5.23 5.19 -8.76
C ILE A 161 -4.13 6.12 -9.25
N ASP A 162 -2.86 5.76 -9.03
CA ASP A 162 -1.73 6.53 -9.51
C ASP A 162 -0.53 5.64 -9.82
N MET A 163 0.39 6.14 -10.64
CA MET A 163 1.71 5.58 -10.84
C MET A 163 2.69 6.39 -9.99
N ILE A 164 3.32 5.76 -9.01
CA ILE A 164 4.35 6.39 -8.16
C ILE A 164 5.72 5.81 -8.49
N TYR A 165 6.77 6.58 -8.24
CA TYR A 165 8.11 6.26 -8.69
C TYR A 165 9.09 6.24 -7.54
N PHE A 166 10.01 5.28 -7.57
CA PHE A 166 11.07 5.13 -6.59
C PHE A 166 12.43 5.08 -7.29
N PRO A 167 13.51 5.55 -6.66
CA PRO A 167 14.86 5.27 -7.15
C PRO A 167 15.05 3.77 -7.30
N ALA A 168 15.69 3.35 -8.39
CA ALA A 168 15.95 1.93 -8.64
C ALA A 168 16.84 1.33 -7.53
N PRO A 169 16.44 0.21 -6.91
CA PRO A 169 17.24 -0.46 -5.91
C PRO A 169 18.58 -0.94 -6.47
N THR A 170 19.66 -0.77 -5.69
CA THR A 170 21.00 -1.21 -6.08
C THR A 170 21.14 -2.72 -6.18
N THR A 171 20.21 -3.46 -5.56
CA THR A 171 20.13 -4.92 -5.65
C THR A 171 19.61 -5.42 -7.00
N GLY A 172 19.05 -4.53 -7.83
CA GLY A 172 18.23 -4.87 -8.99
C GLY A 172 16.78 -5.12 -8.61
N LEU A 173 15.96 -5.47 -9.60
CA LEU A 173 14.51 -5.67 -9.43
C LEU A 173 14.12 -7.13 -9.57
N LYS A 174 14.55 -7.74 -10.67
CA LYS A 174 14.14 -9.09 -11.04
C LYS A 174 14.65 -10.14 -10.05
N GLY A 175 13.73 -11.00 -9.60
CA GLY A 175 14.06 -12.05 -8.67
C GLY A 175 14.13 -11.60 -7.21
N HIS A 176 13.81 -10.33 -6.90
CA HIS A 176 13.87 -9.78 -5.54
C HIS A 176 12.49 -9.49 -4.97
N LYS A 177 12.41 -9.57 -3.63
CA LYS A 177 11.21 -9.23 -2.86
C LYS A 177 11.27 -7.79 -2.39
N PHE A 178 10.12 -7.14 -2.42
CA PHE A 178 9.95 -5.78 -1.97
C PHE A 178 8.72 -5.67 -1.07
N GLU A 179 8.73 -4.63 -0.25
CA GLU A 179 7.59 -4.20 0.54
C GLU A 179 7.33 -2.72 0.24
N LEU A 180 6.13 -2.41 -0.22
CA LEU A 180 5.67 -1.04 -0.33
C LEU A 180 4.81 -0.72 0.88
N THR A 181 5.28 0.21 1.70
CA THR A 181 4.61 0.66 2.91
C THR A 181 3.86 1.95 2.63
N MET A 182 2.63 2.05 3.14
CA MET A 182 1.81 3.26 3.17
C MET A 182 1.58 3.68 4.62
N THR A 183 1.89 4.93 4.94
CA THR A 183 1.62 5.57 6.24
C THR A 183 0.66 6.74 6.06
N ALA A 184 -0.17 7.02 7.06
CA ALA A 184 -1.00 8.20 7.09
C ALA A 184 -1.27 8.61 8.55
N PRO A 185 -1.51 9.90 8.85
CA PRO A 185 -1.77 10.35 10.23
C PRO A 185 -2.97 9.68 10.90
N GLN A 186 -3.94 9.23 10.10
CA GLN A 186 -5.17 8.60 10.57
C GLN A 186 -5.03 7.09 10.78
N LEU A 187 -3.92 6.49 10.35
CA LEU A 187 -3.64 5.06 10.54
C LEU A 187 -2.82 4.87 11.80
N THR A 188 -3.26 3.96 12.68
CA THR A 188 -2.49 3.59 13.88
C THR A 188 -1.26 2.75 13.55
N GLU A 189 -1.32 2.01 12.46
CA GLU A 189 -0.23 1.18 11.96
C GLU A 189 -0.09 1.36 10.45
N PRO A 190 1.14 1.28 9.90
CA PRO A 190 1.36 1.29 8.46
C PRO A 190 0.64 0.12 7.77
N ILE A 191 0.14 0.38 6.57
CA ILE A 191 -0.34 -0.67 5.68
C ILE A 191 0.78 -0.97 4.68
N PHE A 192 1.05 -2.26 4.42
CA PHE A 192 2.10 -2.63 3.48
C PHE A 192 1.70 -3.80 2.60
N VAL A 193 2.20 -3.77 1.39
CA VAL A 193 2.05 -4.83 0.40
C VAL A 193 3.41 -5.42 0.08
N LYS A 194 3.55 -6.73 0.28
CA LYS A 194 4.75 -7.48 -0.12
C LYS A 194 4.54 -8.04 -1.52
N PHE A 195 5.52 -7.88 -2.36
CA PHE A 195 5.48 -8.36 -3.72
C PHE A 195 6.84 -8.86 -4.19
N PHE A 196 6.82 -9.51 -5.33
CA PHE A 196 7.99 -10.06 -5.99
C PHE A 196 7.99 -9.58 -7.45
N VAL A 197 9.15 -9.16 -7.95
CA VAL A 197 9.31 -8.74 -9.35
C VAL A 197 9.85 -9.92 -10.14
N GLU A 198 9.02 -10.46 -11.06
CA GLU A 198 9.36 -11.61 -11.92
C GLU A 198 10.19 -11.19 -13.14
#